data_86821870d9c2a719be85ae06e8713df6
#
_entry.id   86821870d9c2a719be85ae06e8713df6
#
_cell.length_a   1.000
_cell.length_b   1.000
_cell.length_c   1.000
_cell.angle_alpha   90.00
_cell.angle_beta   90.00
_cell.angle_gamma   90.00
#
_symmetry.space_group_name_H-M   'P 1'
#
loop_
_entity.id
_entity.type
_entity.pdbx_description
1 polymer ?
#
loop_
_entity_poly.entity_id
_entity_poly.type
_entity_poly.pdbx_seq_one_letter_code
_entity_poly.pdbx_strand_id
1 'polypeptide(L)'
;MVLNDSLRAFIEKDADEFIYNPAQYIGMAKESNATNVVNYVLGFFDGQLMADALHFAIENSIPDEEAQIDEFMNIIYRREHEVVDAVQREIEKIKKL
;
A
#
# COMPACT_ATOMS: atom_id res chain seq x y z
N MET A 1 -4.06 -11.46 -20.73
CA MET A 1 -2.82 -11.93 -20.11
C MET A 1 -2.90 -11.83 -18.60
N VAL A 2 -2.26 -12.75 -17.90
CA VAL A 2 -2.34 -12.86 -16.46
C VAL A 2 -1.13 -12.20 -15.82
N LEU A 3 -1.36 -11.49 -14.73
CA LEU A 3 -0.28 -10.90 -13.93
C LEU A 3 0.69 -12.00 -13.46
N ASN A 4 1.99 -11.73 -13.54
CA ASN A 4 3.03 -12.66 -13.09
C ASN A 4 2.79 -13.08 -11.63
N ASP A 5 2.85 -14.39 -11.35
CA ASP A 5 2.55 -14.92 -10.01
C ASP A 5 3.49 -14.40 -8.94
N SER A 6 4.78 -14.28 -9.25
CA SER A 6 5.77 -13.74 -8.30
C SER A 6 5.51 -12.28 -7.98
N LEU A 7 5.12 -11.51 -8.98
CA LEU A 7 4.77 -10.10 -8.80
C LEU A 7 3.50 -9.97 -7.96
N ARG A 8 2.48 -10.79 -8.24
CA ARG A 8 1.25 -10.80 -7.45
C ARG A 8 1.54 -11.10 -5.97
N ALA A 9 2.34 -12.14 -5.73
CA ALA A 9 2.71 -12.52 -4.36
C ALA A 9 3.48 -11.40 -3.65
N PHE A 10 4.38 -10.73 -4.38
CA PHE A 10 5.13 -9.60 -3.84
C PHE A 10 4.20 -8.46 -3.43
N ILE A 11 3.25 -8.09 -4.29
CA ILE A 11 2.31 -6.99 -4.01
C ILE A 11 1.46 -7.31 -2.77
N GLU A 12 0.96 -8.55 -2.67
CA GLU A 12 0.14 -8.95 -1.52
C GLU A 12 0.94 -8.90 -0.22
N LYS A 13 2.18 -9.37 -0.25
CA LYS A 13 3.05 -9.32 0.92
C LYS A 13 3.39 -7.87 1.32
N ASP A 14 3.68 -7.02 0.33
CA ASP A 14 3.99 -5.62 0.56
C ASP A 14 2.79 -4.90 1.19
N ALA A 15 1.59 -5.20 0.71
CA ALA A 15 0.35 -4.68 1.28
C ALA A 15 0.17 -5.14 2.73
N ASP A 16 0.41 -6.43 3.01
CA ASP A 16 0.31 -6.97 4.36
C ASP A 16 1.25 -6.25 5.33
N GLU A 17 2.48 -6.01 4.91
CA GLU A 17 3.48 -5.33 5.73
C GLU A 17 3.06 -3.89 6.05
N PHE A 18 2.52 -3.19 5.06
CA PHE A 18 2.03 -1.83 5.25
C PHE A 18 0.86 -1.79 6.24
N ILE A 19 -0.11 -2.67 6.03
CA ILE A 19 -1.34 -2.72 6.84
C ILE A 19 -1.01 -3.13 8.29
N TYR A 20 -0.03 -4.00 8.47
CA TYR A 20 0.34 -4.48 9.79
C TYR A 20 0.83 -3.36 10.72
N ASN A 21 1.54 -2.36 10.17
CA ASN A 21 2.09 -1.29 11.01
C ASN A 21 1.91 0.10 10.37
N PRO A 22 0.71 0.69 10.49
CA PRO A 22 0.46 2.01 9.91
C PRO A 22 0.97 3.19 10.75
N ALA A 23 1.46 2.95 11.97
CA ALA A 23 1.83 4.02 12.91
C ALA A 23 2.84 5.00 12.33
N GLN A 24 3.84 4.50 11.59
CA GLN A 24 4.86 5.32 10.95
C GLN A 24 4.23 6.34 9.99
N TYR A 25 3.28 5.88 9.18
CA TYR A 25 2.63 6.73 8.17
C TYR A 25 1.67 7.73 8.80
N ILE A 26 1.02 7.36 9.90
CA ILE A 26 0.19 8.27 10.69
C ILE A 26 1.07 9.39 11.25
N GLY A 27 2.24 9.05 11.76
CA GLY A 27 3.21 10.02 12.27
C GLY A 27 3.64 11.01 11.19
N MET A 28 3.91 10.50 9.98
CA MET A 28 4.28 11.34 8.84
C MET A 28 3.15 12.30 8.45
N ALA A 29 1.91 11.80 8.48
CA ALA A 29 0.74 12.64 8.19
C ALA A 29 0.62 13.79 9.18
N LYS A 30 0.83 13.51 10.46
CA LYS A 30 0.76 14.52 11.51
C LYS A 30 1.88 15.55 11.38
N GLU A 31 3.09 15.12 11.09
CA GLU A 31 4.22 16.03 10.87
C GLU A 31 3.99 16.93 9.66
N SER A 32 3.30 16.43 8.65
CA SER A 32 2.97 17.19 7.44
C SER A 32 1.75 18.07 7.61
N ASN A 33 1.12 18.09 8.79
CA ASN A 33 -0.12 18.83 9.08
C ASN A 33 -1.25 18.44 8.11
N ALA A 34 -1.34 17.16 7.78
CA ALA A 34 -2.39 16.68 6.88
C ALA A 34 -3.77 16.90 7.50
N THR A 35 -4.69 17.47 6.74
CA THR A 35 -6.05 17.71 7.20
C THR A 35 -6.85 16.42 7.33
N ASN A 36 -6.48 15.40 6.56
CA ASN A 36 -7.13 14.10 6.60
C ASN A 36 -6.07 13.01 6.64
N VAL A 37 -5.84 12.46 7.82
CA VAL A 37 -4.80 11.46 8.05
C VAL A 37 -5.07 10.19 7.24
N VAL A 38 -6.32 9.73 7.20
CA VAL A 38 -6.67 8.51 6.46
C VAL A 38 -6.34 8.68 4.97
N ASN A 39 -6.75 9.79 4.36
CA ASN A 39 -6.48 10.03 2.94
C ASN A 39 -4.98 10.16 2.66
N TYR A 40 -4.24 10.80 3.57
CA TYR A 40 -2.80 10.91 3.43
C TYR A 40 -2.15 9.51 3.41
N VAL A 41 -2.53 8.66 4.35
CA VAL A 41 -1.97 7.31 4.45
C VAL A 41 -2.38 6.46 3.25
N LEU A 42 -3.63 6.59 2.77
CA LEU A 42 -4.08 5.88 1.57
C LEU A 42 -3.27 6.26 0.33
N GLY A 43 -3.04 7.57 0.13
CA GLY A 43 -2.22 8.03 -0.99
C GLY A 43 -0.80 7.48 -0.91
N PHE A 44 -0.24 7.44 0.30
CA PHE A 44 1.08 6.88 0.52
C PHE A 44 1.10 5.38 0.22
N PHE A 45 0.07 4.65 0.68
CA PHE A 45 -0.07 3.22 0.42
C PHE A 45 -0.09 2.94 -1.09
N ASP A 46 -0.97 3.62 -1.82
CA ASP A 46 -1.12 3.40 -3.26
C ASP A 46 0.19 3.70 -4.00
N GLY A 47 0.81 4.83 -3.70
CA GLY A 47 2.05 5.24 -4.36
C GLY A 47 3.22 4.33 -4.02
N GLN A 48 3.36 3.96 -2.75
CA GLN A 48 4.45 3.10 -2.29
C GLN A 48 4.36 1.71 -2.91
N LEU A 49 3.17 1.12 -2.92
CA LEU A 49 3.01 -0.22 -3.48
C LEU A 49 3.19 -0.22 -5.00
N MET A 50 2.71 0.81 -5.69
CA MET A 50 2.94 0.93 -7.12
C MET A 50 4.42 1.03 -7.44
N ALA A 51 5.15 1.87 -6.73
CA ALA A 51 6.59 2.04 -6.93
C ALA A 51 7.33 0.74 -6.63
N ASP A 52 7.00 0.08 -5.53
CA ASP A 52 7.62 -1.19 -5.13
C ASP A 52 7.37 -2.28 -6.16
N ALA A 53 6.15 -2.36 -6.69
CA ALA A 53 5.77 -3.36 -7.70
C ALA A 53 6.56 -3.15 -9.00
N LEU A 54 6.66 -1.90 -9.45
CA LEU A 54 7.42 -1.58 -10.67
C LEU A 54 8.91 -1.88 -10.49
N HIS A 55 9.45 -1.56 -9.34
CA HIS A 55 10.85 -1.84 -9.01
C HIS A 55 11.13 -3.34 -9.00
N PHE A 56 10.25 -4.10 -8.36
CA PHE A 56 10.34 -5.57 -8.32
C PHE A 56 10.31 -6.15 -9.74
N ALA A 57 9.40 -5.66 -10.58
CA ALA A 57 9.29 -6.14 -11.96
C ALA A 57 10.57 -5.88 -12.75
N ILE A 58 11.16 -4.71 -12.59
CA ILE A 58 12.42 -4.35 -13.26
C ILE A 58 13.56 -5.23 -12.77
N GLU A 59 13.72 -5.36 -11.44
CA GLU A 59 14.81 -6.15 -10.85
C GLU A 59 14.73 -7.63 -11.21
N ASN A 60 13.53 -8.15 -11.41
CA ASN A 60 13.32 -9.56 -11.73
C ASN A 60 13.09 -9.80 -13.22
N SER A 61 13.34 -8.80 -14.06
CA SER A 61 13.22 -8.88 -15.51
C SER A 61 11.86 -9.43 -15.97
N ILE A 62 10.79 -9.04 -15.28
CA ILE A 62 9.44 -9.44 -15.64
C ILE A 62 9.01 -8.67 -16.89
N PRO A 63 8.59 -9.35 -17.97
CA PRO A 63 8.17 -8.67 -19.19
C PRO A 63 6.96 -7.75 -18.94
N ASP A 64 6.86 -6.67 -19.71
CA ASP A 64 5.77 -5.69 -19.56
C ASP A 64 4.40 -6.35 -19.68
N GLU A 65 4.23 -7.32 -20.56
CA GLU A 65 2.97 -8.03 -20.72
C GLU A 65 2.58 -8.86 -19.50
N GLU A 66 3.53 -9.18 -18.62
CA GLU A 66 3.27 -9.91 -17.37
C GLU A 66 3.24 -8.98 -16.15
N ALA A 67 3.63 -7.72 -16.33
CA ALA A 67 3.60 -6.71 -15.28
C ALA A 67 2.35 -5.83 -15.43
N GLN A 68 1.22 -6.43 -15.60
CA GLN A 68 -0.09 -5.84 -15.88
C GLN A 68 -0.44 -4.72 -14.89
N ILE A 69 -0.07 -3.48 -15.24
CA ILE A 69 -0.26 -2.31 -14.33
C ILE A 69 -1.70 -2.20 -13.85
N ASP A 70 -2.66 -2.35 -14.76
CA ASP A 70 -4.08 -2.25 -14.39
C ASP A 70 -4.46 -3.32 -13.36
N GLU A 71 -3.93 -4.54 -13.53
CA GLU A 71 -4.25 -5.64 -12.63
C GLU A 71 -3.62 -5.46 -11.26
N PHE A 72 -2.35 -5.07 -11.18
CA PHE A 72 -1.74 -4.90 -9.87
C PHE A 72 -2.31 -3.67 -9.14
N MET A 73 -2.71 -2.63 -9.88
CA MET A 73 -3.40 -1.50 -9.24
C MET A 73 -4.76 -1.94 -8.69
N ASN A 74 -5.46 -2.85 -9.37
CA ASN A 74 -6.71 -3.39 -8.83
C ASN A 74 -6.50 -4.15 -7.52
N ILE A 75 -5.39 -4.87 -7.38
CA ILE A 75 -5.04 -5.55 -6.13
C ILE A 75 -4.85 -4.52 -5.03
N ILE A 76 -4.10 -3.47 -5.31
CA ILE A 76 -3.83 -2.39 -4.35
C ILE A 76 -5.15 -1.74 -3.91
N TYR A 77 -6.01 -1.37 -4.86
CA TYR A 77 -7.28 -0.70 -4.55
C TYR A 77 -8.22 -1.58 -3.73
N ARG A 78 -8.24 -2.87 -3.99
CA ARG A 78 -9.08 -3.80 -3.21
C ARG A 78 -8.64 -3.89 -1.75
N ARG A 79 -7.37 -3.58 -1.47
CA ARG A 79 -6.83 -3.65 -0.12
C ARG A 79 -6.92 -2.31 0.63
N GLU A 80 -7.40 -1.25 -0.02
CA GLU A 80 -7.49 0.07 0.61
C GLU A 80 -8.37 0.11 1.86
N HIS A 81 -9.47 -0.65 1.87
CA HIS A 81 -10.36 -0.69 3.04
C HIS A 81 -9.65 -1.25 4.27
N GLU A 82 -8.70 -2.17 4.09
CA GLU A 82 -7.90 -2.72 5.18
C GLU A 82 -6.97 -1.65 5.75
N VAL A 83 -6.45 -0.77 4.89
CA VAL A 83 -5.63 0.36 5.33
C VAL A 83 -6.47 1.34 6.15
N VAL A 84 -7.66 1.67 5.67
CA VAL A 84 -8.58 2.56 6.39
C VAL A 84 -8.86 2.00 7.78
N ASP A 85 -9.22 0.72 7.86
CA ASP A 85 -9.54 0.07 9.14
C ASP A 85 -8.33 0.06 10.08
N ALA A 86 -7.15 -0.24 9.55
CA ALA A 86 -5.93 -0.27 10.34
C ALA A 86 -5.56 1.12 10.89
N VAL A 87 -5.69 2.15 10.06
CA VAL A 87 -5.40 3.52 10.45
C VAL A 87 -6.38 3.99 11.53
N GLN A 88 -7.66 3.71 11.33
CA GLN A 88 -8.70 4.09 12.30
C GLN A 88 -8.49 3.42 13.65
N ARG A 89 -8.15 2.13 13.64
CA ARG A 89 -7.84 1.40 14.88
C ARG A 89 -6.64 2.00 15.62
N GLU A 90 -5.60 2.36 14.87
CA GLU A 90 -4.40 2.94 15.47
C GLU A 90 -4.68 4.32 16.06
N ILE A 91 -5.47 5.14 15.36
CA ILE A 91 -5.88 6.46 15.86
C ILE A 91 -6.68 6.30 17.16
N GLU A 92 -7.59 5.33 17.23
CA GLU A 92 -8.37 5.07 18.43
C GLU A 92 -7.49 4.67 19.61
N LYS A 93 -6.45 3.86 19.39
CA LYS A 93 -5.49 3.50 20.42
C LYS A 93 -4.77 4.73 20.96
N ILE A 94 -4.34 5.62 20.07
CA ILE A 94 -3.63 6.85 20.45
C ILE A 94 -4.52 7.73 21.30
N LYS A 95 -5.80 7.86 20.96
CA LYS A 95 -6.76 8.68 21.70
C LYS A 95 -7.04 8.17 23.11
N LYS A 96 -6.82 6.88 23.35
CA LYS A 96 -7.08 6.27 24.65
C LYS A 96 -5.90 6.32 25.61
N LEU A 97 -4.78 6.84 25.15
CA LEU A 97 -3.57 6.94 25.98
C LEU A 97 -3.61 8.14 26.94
#